data_eb6e9232233e48cfb75bac9bca94ba00
#
_entry.id   eb6e9232233e48cfb75bac9bca94ba00
#
_cell.length_a   1.000
_cell.length_b   1.000
_cell.length_c   1.000
_cell.angle_alpha   90.00
_cell.angle_beta   90.00
_cell.angle_gamma   90.00
#
_symmetry.space_group_name_H-M   'P 1'
#
loop_
_entity.id
_entity.type
_entity.pdbx_description
1 polymer ?
#
loop_
_entity_poly.entity_id
_entity_poly.type
_entity_poly.pdbx_seq_one_letter_code
_entity_poly.pdbx_strand_id
1 'polypeptide(L)'
;GLNRLRRATYFVALIFLFTGNIFSKEPLLKALWVVRDDMISRDLIDKFISYSVENGYKNLFVQVRGRGDAYYSSKLVPKSHLLNDNNFDPLAYVISKTKDLDLKIHAWLNVYYLWSSPLRPKQKDHLLLTKPEWIDTYTPDQILVNETLEKMKDNRKIIGEGFYLAPT
;
A
#
# COMPACT_ATOMS: atom_id res chain seq x y z
N GLY A 1 24.50 18.49 -62.25
CA GLY A 1 24.72 17.52 -61.15
C GLY A 1 24.72 18.16 -59.76
N LEU A 2 25.38 19.32 -59.58
CA LEU A 2 25.57 19.97 -58.24
C LEU A 2 24.26 20.42 -57.56
N ASN A 3 23.29 20.90 -58.32
CA ASN A 3 22.02 21.43 -57.78
C ASN A 3 21.07 20.28 -57.30
N ARG A 4 21.19 19.07 -57.78
CA ARG A 4 20.45 17.90 -57.31
C ARG A 4 21.01 17.38 -55.97
N LEU A 5 22.31 17.37 -55.83
CA LEU A 5 22.98 16.97 -54.57
C LEU A 5 22.67 17.95 -53.42
N ARG A 6 22.73 19.26 -53.70
CA ARG A 6 22.37 20.27 -52.67
C ARG A 6 20.92 20.17 -52.20
N ARG A 7 19.96 19.91 -53.10
CA ARG A 7 18.53 19.68 -52.72
C ARG A 7 18.33 18.41 -51.93
N ALA A 8 19.05 17.33 -52.24
CA ALA A 8 18.99 16.08 -51.45
C ALA A 8 19.55 16.28 -50.03
N THR A 9 20.65 17.06 -49.89
CA THR A 9 21.25 17.33 -48.57
C THR A 9 20.32 18.14 -47.67
N TYR A 10 19.62 19.13 -48.22
CA TYR A 10 18.61 19.90 -47.45
C TYR A 10 17.39 19.06 -47.05
N PHE A 11 16.98 18.12 -47.88
CA PHE A 11 15.85 17.22 -47.58
C PHE A 11 16.18 16.21 -46.48
N VAL A 12 17.40 15.68 -46.48
CA VAL A 12 17.90 14.78 -45.45
C VAL A 12 18.10 15.53 -44.13
N ALA A 13 18.65 16.76 -44.15
CA ALA A 13 18.80 17.60 -42.95
C ALA A 13 17.44 18.00 -42.37
N LEU A 14 16.43 18.27 -43.19
CA LEU A 14 15.07 18.60 -42.72
C LEU A 14 14.40 17.38 -42.05
N ILE A 15 14.61 16.16 -42.58
CA ILE A 15 14.11 14.93 -41.98
C ILE A 15 14.77 14.70 -40.62
N PHE A 16 16.08 14.94 -40.46
CA PHE A 16 16.77 14.80 -39.17
C PHE A 16 16.31 15.84 -38.14
N LEU A 17 15.94 17.04 -38.54
CA LEU A 17 15.37 18.05 -37.64
C LEU A 17 13.96 17.71 -37.19
N PHE A 18 13.18 17.00 -38.00
CA PHE A 18 11.83 16.56 -37.64
C PHE A 18 11.81 15.27 -36.81
N THR A 19 12.78 14.37 -36.97
CA THR A 19 12.83 13.13 -36.16
C THR A 19 13.41 13.30 -34.76
N GLY A 20 14.10 14.40 -34.50
CA GLY A 20 14.69 14.70 -33.18
C GLY A 20 13.67 14.96 -32.05
N ASN A 21 12.39 15.21 -32.39
CA ASN A 21 11.35 15.54 -31.43
C ASN A 21 10.27 14.46 -31.24
N ILE A 22 10.41 13.28 -31.88
CA ILE A 22 9.36 12.23 -31.82
C ILE A 22 9.51 11.33 -30.60
N PHE A 23 10.60 11.41 -29.86
CA PHE A 23 10.77 10.75 -28.58
C PHE A 23 10.67 11.77 -27.42
N SER A 24 9.49 12.31 -27.21
CA SER A 24 9.14 12.78 -25.86
C SER A 24 9.13 11.54 -24.97
N LYS A 25 10.27 11.26 -24.31
CA LYS A 25 10.28 10.35 -23.18
C LYS A 25 9.39 11.01 -22.12
N GLU A 26 8.13 10.61 -22.06
CA GLU A 26 7.33 10.84 -20.85
C GLU A 26 8.20 10.42 -19.67
N PRO A 27 8.40 11.29 -18.70
CA PRO A 27 9.23 10.96 -17.54
C PRO A 27 8.66 9.69 -16.90
N LEU A 28 9.49 8.66 -16.78
CA LEU A 28 9.07 7.40 -16.18
C LEU A 28 8.53 7.67 -14.77
N LEU A 29 7.22 7.48 -14.58
CA LEU A 29 6.56 7.71 -13.31
C LEU A 29 6.99 6.61 -12.33
N LYS A 30 7.91 6.93 -11.42
CA LYS A 30 8.35 6.01 -10.39
C LYS A 30 7.37 6.02 -9.22
N ALA A 31 6.89 4.85 -8.84
CA ALA A 31 6.04 4.64 -7.68
C ALA A 31 6.67 3.60 -6.74
N LEU A 32 6.46 3.75 -5.44
CA LEU A 32 6.92 2.85 -4.39
C LEU A 32 5.74 2.38 -3.55
N TRP A 33 5.69 1.07 -3.27
CA TRP A 33 4.75 0.46 -2.33
C TRP A 33 5.42 0.36 -0.96
N VAL A 34 4.80 0.98 0.05
CA VAL A 34 5.25 0.98 1.44
C VAL A 34 4.31 0.10 2.24
N VAL A 35 4.81 -1.01 2.75
CA VAL A 35 4.00 -1.94 3.56
C VAL A 35 3.83 -1.41 4.98
N ARG A 36 2.78 -1.88 5.65
CA ARG A 36 2.42 -1.45 7.00
C ARG A 36 3.56 -1.59 8.03
N ASP A 37 4.46 -2.55 7.83
CA ASP A 37 5.56 -2.81 8.76
C ASP A 37 6.58 -1.66 8.76
N ASP A 38 6.67 -0.88 7.68
CA ASP A 38 7.46 0.35 7.60
C ASP A 38 6.72 1.58 8.18
N MET A 39 5.44 1.43 8.54
CA MET A 39 4.62 2.49 9.12
C MET A 39 4.58 2.49 10.66
N ILE A 40 5.33 1.62 11.33
CA ILE A 40 5.22 1.41 12.79
C ILE A 40 6.00 2.42 13.63
N SER A 41 6.93 3.17 13.05
CA SER A 41 7.71 4.18 13.78
C SER A 41 8.08 5.37 12.89
N ARG A 42 8.37 6.51 13.56
CA ARG A 42 8.84 7.73 12.88
C ARG A 42 10.13 7.48 12.10
N ASP A 43 11.07 6.73 12.69
CA ASP A 43 12.37 6.44 12.05
C ASP A 43 12.23 5.64 10.74
N LEU A 44 11.31 4.65 10.70
CA LEU A 44 11.06 3.88 9.50
C LEU A 44 10.39 4.74 8.42
N ILE A 45 9.45 5.60 8.84
CA ILE A 45 8.79 6.54 7.93
C ILE A 45 9.80 7.52 7.35
N ASP A 46 10.65 8.13 8.17
CA ASP A 46 11.67 9.06 7.71
C ASP A 46 12.65 8.38 6.73
N LYS A 47 13.01 7.11 6.97
CA LYS A 47 13.87 6.31 6.07
C LYS A 47 13.24 6.10 4.70
N PHE A 48 11.99 5.65 4.60
CA PHE A 48 11.40 5.42 3.29
C PHE A 48 11.11 6.73 2.54
N ILE A 49 10.80 7.83 3.24
CA ILE A 49 10.64 9.14 2.63
C ILE A 49 11.98 9.60 2.04
N SER A 50 13.07 9.56 2.80
CA SER A 50 14.41 9.92 2.33
C SER A 50 14.82 9.07 1.13
N TYR A 51 14.65 7.74 1.23
CA TYR A 51 14.92 6.82 0.13
C TYR A 51 14.12 7.18 -1.13
N SER A 52 12.86 7.55 -0.97
CA SER A 52 11.98 7.89 -2.09
C SER A 52 12.44 9.16 -2.81
N VAL A 53 12.82 10.19 -2.05
CA VAL A 53 13.35 11.46 -2.59
C VAL A 53 14.67 11.22 -3.32
N GLU A 54 15.63 10.53 -2.68
CA GLU A 54 16.96 10.24 -3.23
C GLU A 54 16.90 9.43 -4.53
N ASN A 55 15.91 8.54 -4.66
CA ASN A 55 15.75 7.67 -5.83
C ASN A 55 14.73 8.19 -6.85
N GLY A 56 14.20 9.41 -6.67
CA GLY A 56 13.31 10.07 -7.62
C GLY A 56 11.94 9.42 -7.76
N TYR A 57 11.43 8.77 -6.70
CA TYR A 57 10.03 8.35 -6.63
C TYR A 57 9.13 9.57 -6.51
N LYS A 58 7.93 9.49 -7.11
CA LYS A 58 6.94 10.58 -7.09
C LYS A 58 5.60 10.16 -6.49
N ASN A 59 5.35 8.87 -6.41
CA ASN A 59 4.12 8.32 -5.86
C ASN A 59 4.46 7.25 -4.82
N LEU A 60 3.89 7.39 -3.61
CA LEU A 60 4.03 6.43 -2.53
C LEU A 60 2.66 5.83 -2.22
N PHE A 61 2.51 4.52 -2.40
CA PHE A 61 1.32 3.78 -1.98
C PHE A 61 1.58 3.22 -0.58
N VAL A 62 1.08 3.90 0.44
CA VAL A 62 1.31 3.54 1.83
C VAL A 62 0.18 2.68 2.38
N GLN A 63 0.51 1.50 2.89
CA GLN A 63 -0.47 0.58 3.44
C GLN A 63 -0.93 1.05 4.82
N VAL A 64 -2.09 1.71 4.85
CA VAL A 64 -2.67 2.27 6.07
C VAL A 64 -3.69 1.37 6.74
N ARG A 65 -4.16 0.31 6.04
CA ARG A 65 -5.00 -0.75 6.59
C ARG A 65 -4.55 -2.08 6.01
N GLY A 66 -4.05 -2.96 6.88
CA GLY A 66 -3.47 -4.23 6.46
C GLY A 66 -4.35 -5.44 6.76
N ARG A 67 -4.80 -5.60 8.00
CA ARG A 67 -5.51 -6.78 8.52
C ARG A 67 -6.69 -6.40 9.41
N GLY A 68 -7.57 -5.51 8.93
CA GLY A 68 -8.68 -5.01 9.74
C GLY A 68 -8.25 -4.03 10.84
N ASP A 69 -7.01 -3.61 10.83
CA ASP A 69 -6.39 -2.65 11.75
C ASP A 69 -5.92 -1.39 11.01
N ALA A 70 -5.86 -0.25 11.71
CA ALA A 70 -5.52 1.05 11.15
C ALA A 70 -4.14 1.54 11.58
N TYR A 71 -3.43 2.19 10.64
CA TYR A 71 -2.21 2.96 10.83
C TYR A 71 -2.51 4.47 10.70
N TYR A 72 -3.71 4.84 11.15
CA TYR A 72 -4.23 6.21 11.22
C TYR A 72 -5.24 6.29 12.37
N SER A 73 -5.59 7.50 12.79
CA SER A 73 -6.62 7.71 13.82
C SER A 73 -8.00 7.42 13.24
N SER A 74 -8.69 6.42 13.79
CA SER A 74 -10.01 5.97 13.35
C SER A 74 -10.92 5.75 14.56
N LYS A 75 -12.22 6.04 14.36
CA LYS A 75 -13.29 5.68 15.31
C LYS A 75 -13.97 4.37 14.96
N LEU A 76 -13.71 3.83 13.75
CA LEU A 76 -14.40 2.66 13.19
C LEU A 76 -13.52 1.41 13.17
N VAL A 77 -12.20 1.59 13.07
CA VAL A 77 -11.24 0.51 12.91
C VAL A 77 -10.22 0.60 14.03
N PRO A 78 -9.93 -0.50 14.75
CA PRO A 78 -8.95 -0.48 15.83
C PRO A 78 -7.56 -0.14 15.31
N LYS A 79 -6.81 0.59 16.11
CA LYS A 79 -5.42 0.89 15.82
C LYS A 79 -4.58 -0.39 15.84
N SER A 80 -3.59 -0.49 14.94
CA SER A 80 -2.72 -1.66 14.91
C SER A 80 -1.95 -1.83 16.22
N HIS A 81 -1.90 -3.07 16.71
CA HIS A 81 -1.14 -3.42 17.91
C HIS A 81 0.37 -3.34 17.73
N LEU A 82 0.84 -3.18 16.49
CA LEU A 82 2.26 -2.96 16.19
C LEU A 82 2.70 -1.52 16.49
N LEU A 83 1.75 -0.60 16.70
CA LEU A 83 2.02 0.77 17.09
C LEU A 83 2.16 0.83 18.62
N ASN A 84 3.38 1.00 19.12
CA ASN A 84 3.67 1.06 20.54
C ASN A 84 3.17 2.35 21.20
N ASP A 85 3.06 3.45 20.43
CA ASP A 85 2.55 4.74 20.89
C ASP A 85 1.08 4.89 20.46
N ASN A 86 0.17 4.87 21.43
CA ASN A 86 -1.26 5.02 21.18
C ASN A 86 -1.64 6.39 20.58
N ASN A 87 -0.81 7.41 20.77
CA ASN A 87 -1.04 8.76 20.25
C ASN A 87 -0.38 8.96 18.87
N PHE A 88 0.42 8.01 18.42
CA PHE A 88 1.07 8.11 17.12
C PHE A 88 0.08 7.80 15.99
N ASP A 89 -0.05 8.73 15.04
CA ASP A 89 -0.79 8.57 13.80
C ASP A 89 0.21 8.51 12.63
N PRO A 90 0.56 7.31 12.14
CA PRO A 90 1.53 7.16 11.06
C PRO A 90 1.15 7.88 9.78
N LEU A 91 -0.12 7.81 9.36
CA LEU A 91 -0.56 8.47 8.12
C LEU A 91 -0.46 9.99 8.23
N ALA A 92 -0.94 10.57 9.35
CA ALA A 92 -0.80 12.00 9.60
C ALA A 92 0.68 12.43 9.62
N TYR A 93 1.55 11.59 10.19
CA TYR A 93 2.99 11.84 10.20
C TYR A 93 3.58 11.83 8.78
N VAL A 94 3.28 10.83 7.96
CA VAL A 94 3.70 10.78 6.54
C VAL A 94 3.26 12.04 5.80
N ILE A 95 1.98 12.42 5.92
CA ILE A 95 1.43 13.60 5.26
C ILE A 95 2.17 14.87 5.71
N SER A 96 2.42 15.01 7.01
CA SER A 96 3.13 16.18 7.55
C SER A 96 4.56 16.30 7.04
N LYS A 97 5.26 15.16 6.88
CA LYS A 97 6.65 15.11 6.41
C LYS A 97 6.79 15.30 4.89
N THR A 98 5.74 14.99 4.14
CA THR A 98 5.80 15.04 2.67
C THR A 98 5.12 16.26 2.05
N LYS A 99 4.45 17.11 2.86
CA LYS A 99 3.64 18.24 2.37
C LYS A 99 4.39 19.23 1.46
N ASP A 100 5.70 19.44 1.74
CA ASP A 100 6.56 20.37 1.01
C ASP A 100 7.52 19.65 0.03
N LEU A 101 7.32 18.32 -0.15
CA LEU A 101 8.08 17.48 -1.07
C LEU A 101 7.28 17.19 -2.34
N ASP A 102 7.99 16.98 -3.45
CA ASP A 102 7.35 16.54 -4.70
C ASP A 102 7.01 15.04 -4.65
N LEU A 103 6.19 14.66 -3.65
CA LEU A 103 5.71 13.31 -3.39
C LEU A 103 4.18 13.31 -3.27
N LYS A 104 3.54 12.39 -3.99
CA LYS A 104 2.10 12.10 -3.86
C LYS A 104 1.89 10.89 -3.00
N ILE A 105 1.09 11.03 -1.95
CA ILE A 105 0.76 9.95 -1.02
C ILE A 105 -0.59 9.36 -1.39
N HIS A 106 -0.61 8.05 -1.61
CA HIS A 106 -1.81 7.28 -1.89
C HIS A 106 -2.03 6.30 -0.73
N ALA A 107 -3.18 6.39 -0.08
CA ALA A 107 -3.56 5.44 0.97
C ALA A 107 -3.94 4.09 0.34
N TRP A 108 -3.24 3.02 0.74
CA TRP A 108 -3.56 1.66 0.34
C TRP A 108 -4.30 0.95 1.48
N LEU A 109 -5.52 0.50 1.20
CA LEU A 109 -6.38 -0.21 2.14
C LEU A 109 -6.69 -1.61 1.60
N ASN A 110 -6.42 -2.63 2.42
CA ASN A 110 -6.97 -3.96 2.20
C ASN A 110 -8.41 -3.96 2.74
N VAL A 111 -9.40 -3.96 1.84
CA VAL A 111 -10.81 -3.83 2.23
C VAL A 111 -11.33 -5.13 2.81
N TYR A 112 -11.16 -6.25 2.10
CA TYR A 112 -11.71 -7.57 2.46
C TYR A 112 -10.75 -8.42 3.28
N TYR A 113 -9.45 -8.22 3.14
CA TYR A 113 -8.44 -8.99 3.87
C TYR A 113 -8.45 -8.61 5.35
N LEU A 114 -8.89 -9.55 6.19
CA LEU A 114 -9.18 -9.26 7.59
C LEU A 114 -8.07 -9.72 8.54
N TRP A 115 -7.55 -10.95 8.38
CA TRP A 115 -6.57 -11.49 9.29
C TRP A 115 -5.77 -12.65 8.68
N SER A 116 -4.48 -12.74 8.98
CA SER A 116 -3.58 -13.81 8.51
C SER A 116 -2.59 -14.31 9.56
N SER A 117 -2.66 -13.78 10.77
CA SER A 117 -1.80 -14.28 11.85
C SER A 117 -2.34 -15.59 12.41
N PRO A 118 -1.47 -16.55 12.79
CA PRO A 118 -1.88 -17.73 13.55
C PRO A 118 -2.36 -17.40 14.97
N LEU A 119 -2.09 -16.20 15.44
CA LEU A 119 -2.52 -15.72 16.74
C LEU A 119 -3.73 -14.81 16.61
N ARG A 120 -4.59 -14.84 17.62
CA ARG A 120 -5.77 -13.98 17.75
C ARG A 120 -5.37 -12.49 17.72
N PRO A 121 -6.20 -11.60 17.10
CA PRO A 121 -6.03 -10.16 17.25
C PRO A 121 -5.97 -9.75 18.72
N LYS A 122 -5.04 -8.87 19.07
CA LYS A 122 -4.93 -8.33 20.44
C LYS A 122 -6.02 -7.28 20.73
N GLN A 123 -6.52 -6.61 19.72
CA GLN A 123 -7.59 -5.62 19.81
C GLN A 123 -8.93 -6.31 20.01
N LYS A 124 -9.62 -6.04 21.12
CA LYS A 124 -10.90 -6.67 21.46
C LYS A 124 -12.03 -6.28 20.51
N ASP A 125 -11.93 -5.11 19.90
CA ASP A 125 -12.87 -4.52 18.95
C ASP A 125 -12.54 -4.86 17.47
N HIS A 126 -11.57 -5.74 17.24
CA HIS A 126 -11.24 -6.21 15.88
C HIS A 126 -12.42 -6.97 15.26
N LEU A 127 -12.74 -6.71 13.97
CA LEU A 127 -13.90 -7.30 13.28
C LEU A 127 -13.92 -8.83 13.30
N LEU A 128 -12.76 -9.47 13.22
CA LEU A 128 -12.67 -10.94 13.36
C LEU A 128 -13.31 -11.47 14.66
N LEU A 129 -13.33 -10.64 15.70
CA LEU A 129 -13.84 -11.02 17.02
C LEU A 129 -15.24 -10.51 17.30
N THR A 130 -15.61 -9.38 16.68
CA THR A 130 -16.88 -8.70 16.96
C THR A 130 -17.94 -8.96 15.90
N LYS A 131 -17.54 -9.39 14.70
CA LYS A 131 -18.40 -9.64 13.56
C LYS A 131 -18.02 -10.91 12.80
N PRO A 132 -17.96 -12.07 13.49
CA PRO A 132 -17.60 -13.34 12.85
C PRO A 132 -18.56 -13.73 11.71
N GLU A 133 -19.81 -13.27 11.77
CA GLU A 133 -20.83 -13.48 10.74
C GLU A 133 -20.50 -12.76 9.40
N TRP A 134 -19.56 -11.83 9.39
CA TRP A 134 -19.12 -11.12 8.18
C TRP A 134 -17.94 -11.79 7.48
N ILE A 135 -17.42 -12.88 8.03
CA ILE A 135 -16.29 -13.59 7.45
C ILE A 135 -16.79 -14.43 6.27
N ASP A 136 -16.11 -14.28 5.13
CA ASP A 136 -16.35 -15.13 3.97
C ASP A 136 -15.87 -16.56 4.29
N THR A 137 -16.82 -17.47 4.33
CA THR A 137 -16.56 -18.90 4.49
C THR A 137 -16.68 -19.55 3.13
N TYR A 138 -15.55 -19.75 2.47
CA TYR A 138 -15.46 -20.53 1.24
C TYR A 138 -15.92 -22.02 1.44
N THR A 139 -16.06 -22.42 2.69
CA THR A 139 -16.68 -23.69 3.07
C THR A 139 -18.05 -23.43 3.68
N PRO A 140 -19.10 -24.19 3.30
CA PRO A 140 -20.47 -23.98 3.76
C PRO A 140 -20.69 -24.17 5.27
N ASP A 141 -19.64 -24.37 6.04
CA ASP A 141 -19.73 -24.68 7.46
C ASP A 141 -19.28 -23.47 8.32
N GLN A 142 -20.27 -22.68 8.76
CA GLN A 142 -20.15 -21.74 9.89
C GLN A 142 -19.47 -22.40 11.11
N ILE A 143 -19.57 -23.72 11.22
CA ILE A 143 -18.95 -24.60 12.23
C ILE A 143 -17.42 -24.46 12.18
N LEU A 144 -16.83 -24.49 10.98
CA LEU A 144 -15.37 -24.41 10.83
C LEU A 144 -14.80 -23.05 11.27
N VAL A 145 -15.54 -21.96 11.02
CA VAL A 145 -15.14 -20.62 11.48
C VAL A 145 -15.19 -20.55 13.00
N ASN A 146 -16.26 -21.04 13.61
CA ASN A 146 -16.42 -21.06 15.05
C ASN A 146 -15.37 -21.95 15.74
N GLU A 147 -15.10 -23.14 15.19
CA GLU A 147 -14.02 -24.01 15.68
C GLU A 147 -12.64 -23.36 15.55
N THR A 148 -12.40 -22.65 14.45
CA THR A 148 -11.14 -21.92 14.25
C THR A 148 -11.00 -20.76 15.22
N LEU A 149 -12.06 -20.00 15.48
CA LEU A 149 -12.08 -18.94 16.48
C LEU A 149 -11.91 -19.48 17.90
N GLU A 150 -12.52 -20.63 18.25
CA GLU A 150 -12.30 -21.30 19.54
C GLU A 150 -10.84 -21.78 19.67
N LYS A 151 -10.26 -22.38 18.63
CA LYS A 151 -8.83 -22.74 18.61
C LYS A 151 -7.91 -21.53 18.79
N MET A 152 -8.31 -20.35 18.27
CA MET A 152 -7.60 -19.10 18.51
C MET A 152 -7.65 -18.63 19.97
N LYS A 153 -8.76 -18.89 20.70
CA LYS A 153 -8.87 -18.56 22.13
C LYS A 153 -7.81 -19.27 22.97
N ASP A 154 -7.47 -20.51 22.59
CA ASP A 154 -6.49 -21.32 23.29
C ASP A 154 -5.03 -21.06 22.88
N ASN A 155 -4.74 -19.99 22.16
CA ASN A 155 -3.41 -19.68 21.57
C ASN A 155 -2.83 -20.81 20.69
N ARG A 156 -3.66 -21.72 20.20
CA ARG A 156 -3.23 -22.76 19.28
C ARG A 156 -3.01 -22.18 17.88
N LYS A 157 -1.94 -22.63 17.23
CA LYS A 157 -1.54 -22.18 15.91
C LYS A 157 -2.59 -22.60 14.87
N ILE A 158 -3.13 -21.63 14.13
CA ILE A 158 -4.00 -21.90 12.98
C ILE A 158 -3.11 -22.11 11.77
N ILE A 159 -3.31 -23.23 11.11
CA ILE A 159 -2.68 -23.53 9.82
C ILE A 159 -3.76 -23.29 8.77
N GLY A 160 -3.60 -22.26 7.94
CA GLY A 160 -4.56 -21.96 6.88
C GLY A 160 -4.31 -20.62 6.21
N GLU A 161 -5.05 -20.39 5.16
CA GLU A 161 -5.10 -19.10 4.46
C GLU A 161 -5.75 -18.03 5.35
N GLY A 162 -5.57 -16.75 5.00
CA GLY A 162 -6.11 -15.63 5.79
C GLY A 162 -7.65 -15.59 5.80
N PHE A 163 -8.21 -14.86 6.74
CA PHE A 163 -9.64 -14.55 6.79
C PHE A 163 -9.97 -13.33 5.95
N TYR A 164 -11.09 -13.41 5.24
CA TYR A 164 -11.62 -12.35 4.39
C TYR A 164 -13.04 -11.99 4.81
N LEU A 165 -13.44 -10.75 4.57
CA LEU A 165 -14.85 -10.33 4.71
C LEU A 165 -15.62 -10.74 3.46
N ALA A 166 -16.86 -11.21 3.65
CA ALA A 166 -17.77 -11.45 2.55
C ALA A 166 -18.16 -10.14 1.86
N PRO A 167 -18.13 -10.06 0.52
CA PRO A 167 -18.73 -8.94 -0.18
C PRO A 167 -20.26 -9.03 -0.02
N THR A 168 -20.88 -7.97 0.52
CA THR A 168 -22.35 -7.82 0.63
C THR A 168 -22.93 -7.13 -0.58
#